data_19320620887ca9ba831b5d7a0ad269ef
#
_entry.id   19320620887ca9ba831b5d7a0ad269ef
#
_cell.length_a   1.000
_cell.length_b   1.000
_cell.length_c   1.000
_cell.angle_alpha   90.00
_cell.angle_beta   90.00
_cell.angle_gamma   90.00
#
_symmetry.space_group_name_H-M   'P 1'
#
loop_
_entity.id
_entity.type
_entity.pdbx_description
1 polymer ?
#
loop_
_entity_poly.entity_id
_entity_poly.type
_entity_poly.pdbx_seq_one_letter_code
_entity_poly.pdbx_strand_id
1 'polypeptide(L)'
;MNSKWSEGIEPRGFRWIITDRFGVCERPGGYGVGHRRVRRLEEIIWLRRNEIGLIVSITSIPYNLHDYDEHGLAYAHLPFSDPSDGPERLERILTTIGEHSTDGRVVLHHDSIGDRVSGVVAGYLLWSGLVDSGPEAITIAERLLERELGPLAREIVSMVQQLKPEP
;
A
#
# COMPACT_ATOMS: atom_id res chain seq x y z
N MET A 1 18.95 -18.90 21.30
CA MET A 1 17.58 -19.27 20.85
C MET A 1 16.86 -18.04 20.39
N ASN A 2 16.61 -17.93 19.12
CA ASN A 2 15.71 -16.89 18.65
C ASN A 2 14.29 -17.28 19.06
N SER A 3 13.70 -16.53 19.98
CA SER A 3 12.32 -16.79 20.34
C SER A 3 11.45 -16.50 19.11
N LYS A 4 10.42 -17.30 18.91
CA LYS A 4 9.43 -17.12 17.84
C LYS A 4 8.83 -15.70 17.79
N TRP A 5 8.89 -15.01 18.92
CA TRP A 5 8.41 -13.65 19.10
C TRP A 5 9.34 -12.56 18.55
N SER A 6 10.63 -12.90 18.33
CA SER A 6 11.60 -11.93 17.82
C SER A 6 11.51 -11.69 16.30
N GLU A 7 10.75 -12.51 15.59
CA GLU A 7 10.55 -12.40 14.15
C GLU A 7 9.34 -11.55 13.78
N GLY A 8 8.45 -11.32 14.74
CA GLY A 8 7.20 -10.62 14.52
C GLY A 8 6.13 -11.48 13.87
N ILE A 9 5.01 -10.85 13.53
CA ILE A 9 3.86 -11.48 12.87
C ILE A 9 3.61 -10.77 11.56
N GLU A 10 3.48 -11.52 10.46
CA GLU A 10 3.13 -10.95 9.16
C GLU A 10 1.81 -10.16 9.24
N PRO A 11 1.78 -8.91 8.77
CA PRO A 11 0.53 -8.14 8.72
C PRO A 11 -0.53 -8.84 7.88
N ARG A 12 -1.80 -8.68 8.29
CA ARG A 12 -2.91 -9.29 7.56
C ARG A 12 -2.95 -8.81 6.12
N GLY A 13 -3.22 -9.76 5.22
CA GLY A 13 -3.36 -9.49 3.81
C GLY A 13 -2.08 -9.09 3.11
N PHE A 14 -0.91 -9.25 3.75
CA PHE A 14 0.34 -8.90 3.12
C PHE A 14 0.55 -9.67 1.81
N ARG A 15 0.88 -8.93 0.76
CA ARG A 15 1.19 -9.49 -0.57
C ARG A 15 2.23 -8.62 -1.26
N TRP A 16 3.16 -9.26 -1.94
CA TRP A 16 3.99 -8.55 -2.90
C TRP A 16 3.22 -8.31 -4.20
N ILE A 17 3.20 -7.07 -4.64
CA ILE A 17 2.72 -6.69 -5.97
C ILE A 17 3.88 -6.81 -6.97
N ILE A 18 5.03 -6.26 -6.57
CA ILE A 18 6.30 -6.46 -7.25
C ILE A 18 7.24 -7.05 -6.20
N THR A 19 7.67 -8.28 -6.42
CA THR A 19 8.46 -9.04 -5.44
C THR A 19 9.66 -8.24 -4.95
N ASP A 20 9.80 -8.16 -3.63
CA ASP A 20 10.89 -7.46 -2.95
C ASP A 20 10.98 -5.94 -3.23
N ARG A 21 9.96 -5.34 -3.83
CA ARG A 21 9.94 -3.91 -4.15
C ARG A 21 8.70 -3.19 -3.64
N PHE A 22 7.52 -3.72 -3.97
CA PHE A 22 6.26 -3.09 -3.63
C PHE A 22 5.26 -4.12 -3.11
N GLY A 23 4.83 -3.95 -1.88
CA GLY A 23 3.82 -4.78 -1.25
C GLY A 23 2.65 -3.97 -0.71
N VAL A 24 1.61 -4.68 -0.33
CA VAL A 24 0.43 -4.12 0.33
C VAL A 24 0.09 -4.94 1.57
N CYS A 25 -0.57 -4.32 2.52
CA CYS A 25 -1.12 -5.02 3.68
C CYS A 25 -2.24 -4.21 4.32
N GLU A 26 -2.95 -4.83 5.26
CA GLU A 26 -3.84 -4.10 6.16
C GLU A 26 -3.00 -3.35 7.19
N ARG A 27 -3.57 -2.30 7.75
CA ARG A 27 -2.94 -1.51 8.80
C ARG A 27 -2.51 -2.42 9.97
N PRO A 28 -1.24 -2.32 10.43
CA PRO A 28 -0.79 -3.09 11.58
C PRO A 28 -1.68 -2.92 12.80
N GLY A 29 -1.96 -4.04 13.47
CA GLY A 29 -2.89 -4.11 14.58
C GLY A 29 -4.32 -4.34 14.17
N GLY A 30 -4.62 -4.24 12.88
CA GLY A 30 -5.95 -4.42 12.35
C GLY A 30 -6.86 -3.22 12.53
N TYR A 31 -8.11 -3.40 12.21
CA TYR A 31 -9.15 -2.40 12.16
C TYR A 31 -10.32 -2.80 13.06
N GLY A 32 -10.93 -1.82 13.76
CA GLY A 32 -12.12 -2.02 14.58
C GLY A 32 -11.85 -2.41 16.02
N VAL A 33 -12.85 -3.02 16.65
CA VAL A 33 -12.89 -3.31 18.10
C VAL A 33 -11.84 -4.32 18.56
N GLY A 34 -11.39 -5.18 17.66
CA GLY A 34 -10.35 -6.20 17.94
C GLY A 34 -8.92 -5.71 17.85
N HIS A 35 -8.71 -4.41 17.68
CA HIS A 35 -7.40 -3.81 17.56
C HIS A 35 -6.58 -4.00 18.84
N ARG A 36 -5.41 -4.64 18.73
CA ARG A 36 -4.54 -4.91 19.87
C ARG A 36 -3.17 -4.28 19.67
N ARG A 37 -2.74 -3.50 20.67
CA ARG A 37 -1.43 -2.87 20.65
C ARG A 37 -0.28 -3.87 20.49
N VAL A 38 -0.34 -4.99 21.19
CA VAL A 38 0.70 -6.03 21.11
C VAL A 38 0.82 -6.57 19.69
N ARG A 39 -0.31 -6.89 19.06
CA ARG A 39 -0.31 -7.37 17.67
C ARG A 39 0.26 -6.33 16.72
N ARG A 40 -0.12 -5.06 16.88
CA ARG A 40 0.43 -3.96 16.06
C ARG A 40 1.93 -3.90 16.16
N LEU A 41 2.50 -3.97 17.36
CA LEU A 41 3.94 -3.94 17.56
C LEU A 41 4.63 -5.14 16.92
N GLU A 42 4.05 -6.33 17.02
CA GLU A 42 4.59 -7.54 16.41
C GLU A 42 4.57 -7.47 14.88
N GLU A 43 3.51 -6.91 14.30
CA GLU A 43 3.42 -6.70 12.85
C GLU A 43 4.44 -5.66 12.38
N ILE A 44 4.67 -4.60 13.14
CA ILE A 44 5.73 -3.61 12.85
C ILE A 44 7.12 -4.25 12.91
N ILE A 45 7.37 -5.11 13.88
CA ILE A 45 8.62 -5.87 13.98
C ILE A 45 8.84 -6.71 12.72
N TRP A 46 7.80 -7.39 12.24
CA TRP A 46 7.87 -8.18 11.01
C TRP A 46 8.25 -7.31 9.80
N LEU A 47 7.59 -6.17 9.64
CA LEU A 47 7.89 -5.25 8.54
C LEU A 47 9.35 -4.80 8.58
N ARG A 48 9.84 -4.45 9.75
CA ARG A 48 11.22 -4.04 9.93
C ARG A 48 12.21 -5.17 9.63
N ARG A 49 11.91 -6.38 10.08
CA ARG A 49 12.76 -7.54 9.82
C ARG A 49 12.80 -7.95 8.35
N ASN A 50 11.75 -7.68 7.63
CA ASN A 50 11.68 -7.90 6.19
C ASN A 50 12.23 -6.69 5.39
N GLU A 51 12.94 -5.81 6.06
CA GLU A 51 13.65 -4.69 5.44
C GLU A 51 12.73 -3.74 4.65
N ILE A 52 11.51 -3.54 5.14
CA ILE A 52 10.62 -2.54 4.56
C ILE A 52 11.19 -1.16 4.87
N GLY A 53 11.54 -0.41 3.84
CA GLY A 53 12.17 0.90 3.97
C GLY A 53 11.19 2.04 4.14
N LEU A 54 9.96 1.89 3.67
CA LEU A 54 8.92 2.91 3.78
C LEU A 54 7.54 2.29 3.85
N ILE A 55 6.72 2.81 4.75
CA ILE A 55 5.28 2.56 4.78
C ILE A 55 4.56 3.76 4.17
N VAL A 56 3.72 3.52 3.17
CA VAL A 56 2.82 4.54 2.64
C VAL A 56 1.43 4.26 3.20
N SER A 57 0.96 5.14 4.07
CA SER A 57 -0.37 5.06 4.67
C SER A 57 -1.33 5.99 3.95
N ILE A 58 -2.39 5.45 3.37
CA ILE A 58 -3.44 6.24 2.72
C ILE A 58 -4.71 6.35 3.57
N THR A 59 -4.61 6.02 4.86
CA THR A 59 -5.72 6.20 5.81
C THR A 59 -6.08 7.67 5.97
N SER A 60 -7.36 7.95 6.22
CA SER A 60 -7.85 9.32 6.37
C SER A 60 -7.28 10.05 7.58
N ILE A 61 -6.99 9.33 8.65
CA ILE A 61 -6.37 9.86 9.86
C ILE A 61 -5.10 9.09 10.22
N PRO A 62 -4.17 9.69 10.99
CA PRO A 62 -2.87 9.07 11.24
C PRO A 62 -2.90 7.86 12.19
N TYR A 63 -4.01 7.57 12.86
CA TYR A 63 -4.11 6.46 13.82
C TYR A 63 -2.87 6.33 14.72
N ASN A 64 -2.18 5.20 14.64
CA ASN A 64 -1.01 4.87 15.46
C ASN A 64 0.31 4.95 14.66
N LEU A 65 0.40 5.83 13.67
CA LEU A 65 1.61 5.96 12.84
C LEU A 65 2.85 6.33 13.65
N HIS A 66 2.69 6.99 14.81
CA HIS A 66 3.81 7.28 15.71
C HIS A 66 4.56 6.02 16.18
N ASP A 67 3.91 4.86 16.19
CA ASP A 67 4.57 3.61 16.55
C ASP A 67 5.66 3.22 15.55
N TYR A 68 5.55 3.65 14.30
CA TYR A 68 6.61 3.46 13.31
C TYR A 68 7.87 4.22 13.68
N ASP A 69 7.73 5.47 14.17
CA ASP A 69 8.86 6.28 14.62
C ASP A 69 9.58 5.59 15.80
N GLU A 70 8.82 5.07 16.75
CA GLU A 70 9.38 4.37 17.92
C GLU A 70 10.16 3.11 17.54
N HIS A 71 9.80 2.48 16.42
CA HIS A 71 10.46 1.26 15.95
C HIS A 71 11.44 1.49 14.79
N GLY A 72 11.72 2.74 14.46
CA GLY A 72 12.68 3.10 13.43
C GLY A 72 12.25 2.74 12.01
N LEU A 73 10.95 2.69 11.75
CA LEU A 73 10.38 2.42 10.44
C LEU A 73 9.83 3.72 9.83
N ALA A 74 10.40 4.14 8.70
CA ALA A 74 9.94 5.34 8.02
C ALA A 74 8.53 5.18 7.47
N TYR A 75 7.74 6.25 7.52
CA TYR A 75 6.40 6.26 6.92
C TYR A 75 6.09 7.59 6.25
N ALA A 76 5.17 7.55 5.29
CA ALA A 76 4.56 8.71 4.68
C ALA A 76 3.05 8.60 4.84
N HIS A 77 2.42 9.59 5.48
CA HIS A 77 0.98 9.66 5.59
C HIS A 77 0.42 10.49 4.44
N LEU A 78 -0.18 9.82 3.46
CA LEU A 78 -0.70 10.42 2.24
C LEU A 78 -2.20 10.07 2.11
N PRO A 79 -3.08 10.74 2.89
CA PRO A 79 -4.50 10.39 2.91
C PRO A 79 -5.14 10.43 1.54
N PHE A 80 -5.88 9.37 1.20
CA PHE A 80 -6.59 9.27 -0.07
C PHE A 80 -7.90 8.50 0.13
N SER A 81 -9.03 9.20 0.02
CA SER A 81 -10.35 8.60 0.21
C SER A 81 -10.98 8.18 -1.11
N ASP A 82 -10.92 9.04 -2.12
CA ASP A 82 -11.47 8.78 -3.44
C ASP A 82 -10.89 9.78 -4.46
N PRO A 83 -11.19 9.62 -5.76
CA PRO A 83 -10.71 10.54 -6.80
C PRO A 83 -11.06 12.02 -6.60
N SER A 84 -12.08 12.34 -5.79
CA SER A 84 -12.43 13.74 -5.49
C SER A 84 -11.35 14.45 -4.67
N ASP A 85 -10.43 13.71 -4.05
CA ASP A 85 -9.26 14.28 -3.35
C ASP A 85 -8.26 14.93 -4.32
N GLY A 86 -8.42 14.68 -5.60
CA GLY A 86 -7.67 15.32 -6.67
C GLY A 86 -6.51 14.49 -7.24
N PRO A 87 -6.16 14.76 -8.49
CA PRO A 87 -5.11 14.02 -9.17
C PRO A 87 -3.73 14.21 -8.53
N GLU A 88 -3.47 15.35 -7.92
CA GLU A 88 -2.17 15.64 -7.29
C GLU A 88 -1.90 14.72 -6.10
N ARG A 89 -2.91 14.39 -5.30
CA ARG A 89 -2.76 13.45 -4.18
C ARG A 89 -2.43 12.05 -4.68
N LEU A 90 -3.13 11.60 -5.70
CA LEU A 90 -2.88 10.30 -6.31
C LEU A 90 -1.48 10.24 -6.91
N GLU A 91 -1.10 11.25 -7.68
CA GLU A 91 0.23 11.33 -8.29
C GLU A 91 1.34 11.29 -7.25
N ARG A 92 1.15 11.99 -6.13
CA ARG A 92 2.12 11.97 -5.03
C ARG A 92 2.28 10.58 -4.42
N ILE A 93 1.20 9.84 -4.27
CA ILE A 93 1.26 8.45 -3.79
C ILE A 93 2.05 7.59 -4.78
N LEU A 94 1.72 7.67 -6.06
CA LEU A 94 2.38 6.90 -7.12
C LEU A 94 3.87 7.23 -7.23
N THR A 95 4.21 8.50 -7.19
CA THR A 95 5.60 8.97 -7.22
C THR A 95 6.38 8.46 -6.00
N THR A 96 5.79 8.54 -4.81
CA THR A 96 6.42 8.07 -3.58
C THR A 96 6.71 6.56 -3.64
N ILE A 97 5.75 5.77 -4.11
CA ILE A 97 5.94 4.33 -4.31
C ILE A 97 7.09 4.09 -5.30
N GLY A 98 7.08 4.77 -6.43
CA GLY A 98 8.08 4.61 -7.47
C GLY A 98 9.50 4.93 -6.99
N GLU A 99 9.66 6.05 -6.31
CA GLU A 99 10.96 6.49 -5.81
C GLU A 99 11.55 5.52 -4.78
N HIS A 100 10.72 5.03 -3.87
CA HIS A 100 11.18 4.18 -2.77
C HIS A 100 11.27 2.69 -3.14
N SER A 101 10.62 2.26 -4.22
CA SER A 101 10.71 0.89 -4.71
C SER A 101 11.88 0.64 -5.65
N THR A 102 12.57 1.67 -6.09
CA THR A 102 13.74 1.54 -6.98
C THR A 102 14.92 0.87 -6.26
N ASP A 103 15.24 1.33 -5.06
CA ASP A 103 16.39 0.85 -4.28
C ASP A 103 16.00 0.12 -3.00
N GLY A 104 14.73 -0.04 -2.73
CA GLY A 104 14.25 -0.60 -1.49
C GLY A 104 12.88 -1.24 -1.60
N ARG A 105 12.30 -1.49 -0.44
CA ARG A 105 10.98 -2.10 -0.29
C ARG A 105 10.01 -1.10 0.30
N VAL A 106 8.88 -0.90 -0.36
CA VAL A 106 7.80 -0.03 0.08
C VAL A 106 6.53 -0.84 0.27
N VAL A 107 5.77 -0.53 1.31
CA VAL A 107 4.48 -1.16 1.58
C VAL A 107 3.39 -0.10 1.67
N LEU A 108 2.33 -0.29 0.90
CA LEU A 108 1.13 0.53 0.94
C LEU A 108 0.12 -0.11 1.89
N HIS A 109 -0.48 0.69 2.77
CA HIS A 109 -1.54 0.17 3.61
C HIS A 109 -2.74 1.11 3.74
N HIS A 110 -3.88 0.49 4.00
CA HIS A 110 -5.13 1.10 4.43
C HIS A 110 -5.74 0.18 5.51
N ASP A 111 -6.93 0.53 6.02
CA ASP A 111 -7.62 -0.31 7.01
C ASP A 111 -7.92 -1.72 6.47
N SER A 112 -8.20 -1.81 5.18
CA SER A 112 -8.43 -3.08 4.51
C SER A 112 -7.87 -3.03 3.08
N ILE A 113 -7.65 -4.19 2.49
CA ILE A 113 -7.29 -4.30 1.07
C ILE A 113 -8.60 -4.28 0.26
N GLY A 114 -9.19 -3.10 0.17
CA GLY A 114 -10.40 -2.84 -0.58
C GLY A 114 -10.14 -2.12 -1.89
N ASP A 115 -11.17 -1.44 -2.39
CA ASP A 115 -11.09 -0.73 -3.67
C ASP A 115 -10.03 0.37 -3.72
N ARG A 116 -9.79 1.07 -2.60
CA ARG A 116 -8.77 2.13 -2.58
C ARG A 116 -7.38 1.56 -2.82
N VAL A 117 -7.00 0.54 -2.08
CA VAL A 117 -5.71 -0.14 -2.26
C VAL A 117 -5.64 -0.77 -3.64
N SER A 118 -6.69 -1.47 -4.06
CA SER A 118 -6.74 -2.13 -5.37
C SER A 118 -6.60 -1.15 -6.53
N GLY A 119 -7.27 0.00 -6.43
CA GLY A 119 -7.19 1.06 -7.43
C GLY A 119 -5.80 1.68 -7.49
N VAL A 120 -5.16 1.93 -6.34
CA VAL A 120 -3.78 2.45 -6.30
C VAL A 120 -2.80 1.42 -6.87
N VAL A 121 -2.97 0.14 -6.57
CA VAL A 121 -2.15 -0.93 -7.14
C VAL A 121 -2.25 -0.96 -8.65
N ALA A 122 -3.47 -1.04 -9.20
CA ALA A 122 -3.68 -1.05 -10.64
C ALA A 122 -3.16 0.25 -11.27
N GLY A 123 -3.45 1.37 -10.63
CA GLY A 123 -2.96 2.68 -11.07
C GLY A 123 -1.44 2.74 -11.13
N TYR A 124 -0.75 2.19 -10.15
CA TYR A 124 0.71 2.14 -10.12
C TYR A 124 1.27 1.30 -11.26
N LEU A 125 0.70 0.14 -11.53
CA LEU A 125 1.11 -0.71 -12.65
C LEU A 125 1.03 0.04 -13.97
N LEU A 126 -0.04 0.80 -14.17
CA LEU A 126 -0.22 1.63 -15.37
C LEU A 126 0.73 2.82 -15.39
N TRP A 127 0.80 3.57 -14.30
CA TRP A 127 1.60 4.79 -14.18
C TRP A 127 3.10 4.53 -14.36
N SER A 128 3.58 3.41 -13.82
CA SER A 128 4.99 3.02 -13.92
C SER A 128 5.38 2.44 -15.28
N GLY A 129 4.42 2.18 -16.16
CA GLY A 129 4.67 1.59 -17.47
C GLY A 129 4.87 0.07 -17.46
N LEU A 130 4.60 -0.59 -16.34
CA LEU A 130 4.66 -2.06 -16.26
C LEU A 130 3.56 -2.72 -17.09
N VAL A 131 2.46 -2.02 -17.30
CA VAL A 131 1.39 -2.43 -18.21
C VAL A 131 1.03 -1.25 -19.13
N ASP A 132 0.46 -1.55 -20.28
CA ASP A 132 0.23 -0.55 -21.33
C ASP A 132 -1.17 0.07 -21.31
N SER A 133 -2.12 -0.56 -20.64
CA SER A 133 -3.52 -0.10 -20.66
C SER A 133 -4.20 -0.24 -19.31
N GLY A 134 -5.24 0.57 -19.10
CA GLY A 134 -6.09 0.49 -17.91
C GLY A 134 -6.73 -0.89 -17.73
N PRO A 135 -7.37 -1.46 -18.75
CA PRO A 135 -7.94 -2.82 -18.64
C PRO A 135 -6.93 -3.89 -18.25
N GLU A 136 -5.72 -3.84 -18.78
CA GLU A 136 -4.65 -4.76 -18.43
C GLU A 136 -4.24 -4.58 -16.97
N ALA A 137 -4.08 -3.34 -16.52
CA ALA A 137 -3.76 -3.03 -15.12
C ALA A 137 -4.80 -3.59 -14.17
N ILE A 138 -6.08 -3.44 -14.49
CA ILE A 138 -7.19 -3.96 -13.70
C ILE A 138 -7.10 -5.49 -13.64
N THR A 139 -6.94 -6.15 -14.77
CA THR A 139 -6.87 -7.62 -14.84
C THR A 139 -5.72 -8.17 -13.99
N ILE A 140 -4.55 -7.56 -14.09
CA ILE A 140 -3.38 -8.00 -13.32
C ILE A 140 -3.57 -7.75 -11.82
N ALA A 141 -4.08 -6.58 -11.45
CA ALA A 141 -4.36 -6.26 -10.04
C ALA A 141 -5.39 -7.24 -9.45
N GLU A 142 -6.44 -7.58 -10.19
CA GLU A 142 -7.44 -8.56 -9.75
C GLU A 142 -6.81 -9.93 -9.48
N ARG A 143 -5.88 -10.36 -10.32
CA ARG A 143 -5.16 -11.63 -10.10
C ARG A 143 -4.24 -11.58 -8.89
N LEU A 144 -3.47 -10.51 -8.75
CA LEU A 144 -2.52 -10.34 -7.64
C LEU A 144 -3.22 -10.24 -6.29
N LEU A 145 -4.37 -9.56 -6.25
CA LEU A 145 -5.13 -9.33 -5.02
C LEU A 145 -6.24 -10.35 -4.78
N GLU A 146 -6.48 -11.24 -5.74
CA GLU A 146 -7.54 -12.25 -5.69
C GLU A 146 -8.91 -11.67 -5.37
N ARG A 147 -9.24 -10.54 -6.02
CA ARG A 147 -10.53 -9.86 -5.88
C ARG A 147 -10.87 -9.06 -7.12
N GLU A 148 -12.15 -8.86 -7.37
CA GLU A 148 -12.59 -7.95 -8.41
C GLU A 148 -12.41 -6.49 -7.97
N LEU A 149 -12.03 -5.64 -8.92
CA LEU A 149 -11.98 -4.20 -8.71
C LEU A 149 -13.37 -3.61 -8.93
N GLY A 150 -13.87 -2.94 -7.89
CA GLY A 150 -15.14 -2.24 -7.94
C GLY A 150 -15.06 -0.88 -8.62
N PRO A 151 -16.18 -0.13 -8.62
CA PRO A 151 -16.28 1.17 -9.30
C PRO A 151 -15.23 2.18 -8.86
N LEU A 152 -14.96 2.29 -7.57
CA LEU A 152 -13.98 3.23 -7.03
C LEU A 152 -12.57 2.91 -7.55
N ALA A 153 -12.17 1.65 -7.52
CA ALA A 153 -10.87 1.23 -8.05
C ALA A 153 -10.72 1.56 -9.53
N ARG A 154 -11.75 1.29 -10.32
CA ARG A 154 -11.76 1.58 -11.76
C ARG A 154 -11.69 3.07 -12.04
N GLU A 155 -12.33 3.88 -11.22
CA GLU A 155 -12.28 5.34 -11.31
C GLU A 155 -10.86 5.86 -11.02
N ILE A 156 -10.18 5.28 -10.04
CA ILE A 156 -8.77 5.59 -9.74
C ILE A 156 -7.90 5.30 -10.96
N VAL A 157 -8.07 4.15 -11.60
CA VAL A 157 -7.34 3.79 -12.83
C VAL A 157 -7.60 4.79 -13.95
N SER A 158 -8.84 5.22 -14.13
CA SER A 158 -9.19 6.24 -15.12
C SER A 158 -8.49 7.58 -14.85
N MET A 159 -8.40 7.96 -13.58
CA MET A 159 -7.67 9.17 -13.18
C MET A 159 -6.18 9.07 -13.52
N VAL A 160 -5.57 7.91 -13.29
CA VAL A 160 -4.16 7.68 -13.65
C VAL A 160 -3.94 7.79 -15.15
N GLN A 161 -4.87 7.33 -15.98
CA GLN A 161 -4.80 7.51 -17.43
C GLN A 161 -4.72 8.98 -17.83
N GLN A 162 -5.42 9.86 -17.10
CA GLN A 162 -5.38 11.29 -17.33
C GLN A 162 -4.06 11.95 -16.88
N LEU A 163 -3.37 11.34 -15.93
CA LEU A 163 -2.07 11.83 -15.43
C LEU A 163 -0.92 11.48 -16.38
N LYS A 164 -1.07 10.44 -17.20
CA LYS A 164 -0.03 10.07 -18.16
C LYS A 164 -0.09 11.02 -19.37
N PRO A 165 1.03 11.61 -19.77
CA PRO A 165 1.06 12.37 -21.03
C PRO A 165 0.73 11.41 -22.17
N GLU A 166 -0.10 11.86 -23.11
CA GLU A 166 -0.33 11.11 -24.34
C GLU A 166 1.00 10.90 -25.08
N PRO A 167 1.19 9.74 -25.68
CA PRO A 167 2.42 9.48 -26.43
C PRO A 167 2.58 10.38 -27.64
#